data_4970471d7700a1182e8eca1f63bde15e
#
_entry.id   4970471d7700a1182e8eca1f63bde15e
#
_cell.length_a   1.000
_cell.length_b   1.000
_cell.length_c   1.000
_cell.angle_alpha   90.00
_cell.angle_beta   90.00
_cell.angle_gamma   90.00
#
_symmetry.space_group_name_H-M   'P 1'
#
loop_
_entity.id
_entity.type
_entity.pdbx_description
1 polymer ?
#
loop_
_entity_poly.entity_id
_entity_poly.type
_entity_poly.pdbx_seq_one_letter_code
_entity_poly.pdbx_strand_id
1 'polypeptide(L)'
;MARTFTYLEQLERGILTEFRETLWQPFCRSVKRYKLIQPGDKICVCISGGKDSMLLAKLIQLLHRHTEFPFEAQYLIMDPGYNPANRAKVESNAQLLGIPYTLYESDIFEVIDTQEKNPCFLCARMRRGCLYGRAQEMGCNKIALGHHFDDVIETTLLGMMYGGQLQGMPPKLKAKNFPGMELIRPLYTVREEDICAWRDKNNLQFIQCACRLTEQASREEHVSKRLEVKRLIKALHADNPTVEWNIFGSIHNVQLDTMVGWKYKGKEVSFLDGYDEAKGGENHGIQ
;
A
#
# COMPACT_ATOMS: atom_id res chain seq x y z
N MET A 1 33.57 27.03 7.11
CA MET A 1 33.46 25.64 7.61
C MET A 1 32.32 24.93 6.89
N ALA A 2 32.56 23.76 6.33
CA ALA A 2 31.48 22.97 5.70
C ALA A 2 30.51 22.53 6.80
N ARG A 3 29.21 22.72 6.59
CA ARG A 3 28.16 22.28 7.51
C ARG A 3 28.16 20.75 7.59
N THR A 4 28.41 20.20 8.77
CA THR A 4 28.27 18.76 9.02
C THR A 4 26.79 18.45 9.22
N PHE A 5 26.24 17.59 8.35
CA PHE A 5 24.85 17.14 8.44
C PHE A 5 24.72 16.01 9.46
N THR A 6 23.65 16.03 10.24
CA THR A 6 23.26 14.88 11.08
C THR A 6 22.86 13.69 10.22
N TYR A 7 22.81 12.49 10.80
CA TYR A 7 22.35 11.29 10.08
C TYR A 7 20.94 11.48 9.47
N LEU A 8 20.01 12.06 10.25
CA LEU A 8 18.65 12.33 9.77
C LEU A 8 18.63 13.33 8.60
N GLU A 9 19.42 14.41 8.69
CA GLU A 9 19.53 15.37 7.58
C GLU A 9 20.12 14.74 6.32
N GLN A 10 21.11 13.85 6.47
CA GLN A 10 21.70 13.11 5.35
C GLN A 10 20.68 12.18 4.68
N LEU A 11 19.93 11.43 5.49
CA LEU A 11 18.88 10.53 5.03
C LEU A 11 17.79 11.29 4.26
N GLU A 12 17.28 12.39 4.81
CA GLU A 12 16.26 13.21 4.16
C GLU A 12 16.78 13.86 2.87
N ARG A 13 17.99 14.36 2.88
CA ARG A 13 18.66 14.88 1.69
C ARG A 13 18.81 13.78 0.63
N GLY A 14 19.20 12.57 1.02
CA GLY A 14 19.31 11.42 0.13
C GLY A 14 18.02 11.15 -0.63
N ILE A 15 16.86 11.21 0.04
CA ILE A 15 15.54 11.05 -0.60
C ILE A 15 15.31 12.15 -1.65
N LEU A 16 15.69 13.39 -1.35
CA LEU A 16 15.45 14.55 -2.23
C LEU A 16 16.49 14.72 -3.35
N THR A 17 17.59 13.99 -3.30
CA THR A 17 18.69 14.05 -4.29
C THR A 17 18.94 12.70 -4.95
N GLU A 18 19.60 11.77 -4.28
CA GLU A 18 20.01 10.45 -4.82
C GLU A 18 18.80 9.60 -5.21
N PHE A 19 17.78 9.54 -4.33
CA PHE A 19 16.54 8.78 -4.56
C PHE A 19 15.40 9.66 -5.11
N ARG A 20 15.71 10.83 -5.67
CA ARG A 20 14.70 11.74 -6.18
C ARG A 20 13.85 11.10 -7.27
N GLU A 21 14.49 10.47 -8.24
CA GLU A 21 13.84 9.90 -9.42
C GLU A 21 13.09 8.61 -9.09
N THR A 22 13.56 7.85 -8.11
CA THR A 22 13.08 6.51 -7.80
C THR A 22 12.07 6.48 -6.64
N LEU A 23 12.18 7.39 -5.67
CA LEU A 23 11.27 7.48 -4.53
C LEU A 23 10.44 8.75 -4.52
N TRP A 24 11.10 9.93 -4.49
CA TRP A 24 10.40 11.18 -4.25
C TRP A 24 9.44 11.56 -5.38
N GLN A 25 9.90 11.57 -6.63
CA GLN A 25 9.06 11.92 -7.76
C GLN A 25 7.92 10.92 -8.02
N PRO A 26 8.12 9.57 -7.98
CA PRO A 26 7.02 8.61 -8.08
C PRO A 26 5.99 8.80 -6.98
N PHE A 27 6.42 9.01 -5.73
CA PHE A 27 5.53 9.32 -4.62
C PHE A 27 4.71 10.60 -4.89
N CYS A 28 5.34 11.71 -5.26
CA CYS A 28 4.65 12.97 -5.57
C CYS A 28 3.69 12.82 -6.75
N ARG A 29 4.11 12.09 -7.82
CA ARG A 29 3.24 11.78 -8.97
C ARG A 29 2.01 10.99 -8.54
N SER A 30 2.18 9.98 -7.69
CA SER A 30 1.08 9.19 -7.16
C SER A 30 0.09 10.06 -6.38
N VAL A 31 0.59 10.87 -5.44
CA VAL A 31 -0.24 11.79 -4.66
C VAL A 31 -1.04 12.74 -5.56
N LYS A 32 -0.40 13.35 -6.55
CA LYS A 32 -1.02 14.29 -7.48
C LYS A 32 -2.01 13.61 -8.42
N ARG A 33 -1.58 12.56 -9.13
CA ARG A 33 -2.37 11.87 -10.17
C ARG A 33 -3.67 11.32 -9.62
N TYR A 34 -3.63 10.71 -8.44
CA TYR A 34 -4.79 10.06 -7.84
C TYR A 34 -5.49 10.94 -6.80
N LYS A 35 -5.04 12.19 -6.64
CA LYS A 35 -5.62 13.15 -5.66
C LYS A 35 -5.70 12.50 -4.27
N LEU A 36 -4.59 11.91 -3.80
CA LEU A 36 -4.57 11.14 -2.56
C LEU A 36 -4.63 12.06 -1.35
N ILE A 37 -3.93 13.19 -1.43
CA ILE A 37 -3.87 14.20 -0.38
C ILE A 37 -4.38 15.51 -0.95
N GLN A 38 -5.31 16.14 -0.25
CA GLN A 38 -6.00 17.36 -0.64
C GLN A 38 -5.83 18.43 0.46
N PRO A 39 -6.00 19.72 0.15
CA PRO A 39 -6.05 20.77 1.17
C PRO A 39 -7.07 20.47 2.25
N GLY A 40 -6.67 20.61 3.52
CA GLY A 40 -7.53 20.38 4.68
C GLY A 40 -7.65 18.91 5.12
N ASP A 41 -7.00 17.96 4.44
CA ASP A 41 -6.97 16.57 4.87
C ASP A 41 -6.23 16.41 6.21
N LYS A 42 -6.73 15.50 7.04
CA LYS A 42 -6.06 14.99 8.25
C LYS A 42 -5.77 13.51 8.07
N ILE A 43 -4.49 13.17 7.92
CA ILE A 43 -4.05 11.85 7.49
C ILE A 43 -3.43 11.11 8.66
N CYS A 44 -3.94 9.90 8.94
CA CYS A 44 -3.29 8.96 9.83
C CYS A 44 -2.35 8.05 9.02
N VAL A 45 -1.04 8.22 9.17
CA VAL A 45 -0.02 7.36 8.57
C VAL A 45 0.16 6.13 9.42
N CYS A 46 -0.21 4.97 8.90
CA CYS A 46 -0.16 3.70 9.64
C CYS A 46 1.21 3.05 9.52
N ILE A 47 1.90 2.92 10.63
CA ILE A 47 3.25 2.35 10.73
C ILE A 47 3.15 0.91 11.23
N SER A 48 3.56 -0.04 10.39
CA SER A 48 3.62 -1.48 10.72
C SER A 48 4.98 -1.96 11.20
N GLY A 49 5.98 -1.07 11.22
CA GLY A 49 7.37 -1.39 11.53
C GLY A 49 8.20 -1.94 10.36
N GLY A 50 7.59 -2.24 9.23
CA GLY A 50 8.28 -2.63 7.99
C GLY A 50 8.84 -1.43 7.23
N LYS A 51 9.79 -1.70 6.31
CA LYS A 51 10.49 -0.70 5.48
C LYS A 51 9.54 0.26 4.75
N ASP A 52 8.45 -0.28 4.19
CA ASP A 52 7.52 0.48 3.34
C ASP A 52 6.72 1.51 4.14
N SER A 53 6.23 1.13 5.32
CA SER A 53 5.47 2.02 6.20
C SER A 53 6.35 3.11 6.81
N MET A 54 7.61 2.81 7.12
CA MET A 54 8.57 3.78 7.64
C MET A 54 9.00 4.78 6.55
N LEU A 55 9.27 4.30 5.33
CA LEU A 55 9.54 5.20 4.20
C LEU A 55 8.33 6.07 3.90
N LEU A 56 7.11 5.51 3.89
CA LEU A 56 5.88 6.28 3.70
C LEU A 56 5.78 7.42 4.72
N ALA A 57 6.00 7.13 6.00
CA ALA A 57 5.97 8.13 7.06
C ALA A 57 6.98 9.26 6.80
N LYS A 58 8.19 8.91 6.37
CA LYS A 58 9.23 9.89 6.05
C LYS A 58 8.87 10.73 4.82
N LEU A 59 8.34 10.12 3.76
CA LEU A 59 7.91 10.84 2.56
C LEU A 59 6.73 11.80 2.85
N ILE A 60 5.78 11.40 3.70
CA ILE A 60 4.68 12.28 4.14
C ILE A 60 5.22 13.47 4.95
N GLN A 61 6.20 13.26 5.84
CA GLN A 61 6.86 14.36 6.56
C GLN A 61 7.55 15.34 5.60
N LEU A 62 8.28 14.82 4.61
CA LEU A 62 8.92 15.63 3.59
C LEU A 62 7.89 16.40 2.76
N LEU A 63 6.81 15.74 2.34
CA LEU A 63 5.73 16.39 1.59
C LEU A 63 5.11 17.53 2.41
N HIS A 64 4.82 17.30 3.68
CA HIS A 64 4.25 18.32 4.56
C HIS A 64 5.13 19.59 4.67
N ARG A 65 6.45 19.43 4.61
CA ARG A 65 7.41 20.56 4.64
C ARG A 65 7.60 21.27 3.29
N HIS A 66 7.29 20.59 2.18
CA HIS A 66 7.59 21.07 0.82
C HIS A 66 6.35 21.39 -0.02
N THR A 67 5.15 21.14 0.50
CA THR A 67 3.91 21.46 -0.20
C THR A 67 3.41 22.85 0.15
N GLU A 68 2.73 23.48 -0.81
CA GLU A 68 2.12 24.80 -0.64
C GLU A 68 0.70 24.74 -0.05
N PHE A 69 0.06 23.57 -0.10
CA PHE A 69 -1.29 23.40 0.43
C PHE A 69 -1.28 22.80 1.84
N PRO A 70 -2.15 23.28 2.75
CA PRO A 70 -2.19 22.80 4.12
C PRO A 70 -2.86 21.43 4.23
N PHE A 71 -2.23 20.50 4.94
CA PHE A 71 -2.81 19.25 5.44
C PHE A 71 -2.17 18.88 6.76
N GLU A 72 -2.82 18.03 7.55
CA GLU A 72 -2.27 17.52 8.81
C GLU A 72 -1.87 16.04 8.63
N ALA A 73 -0.78 15.63 9.28
CA ALA A 73 -0.35 14.24 9.32
C ALA A 73 -0.09 13.80 10.76
N GLN A 74 -0.69 12.69 11.14
CA GLN A 74 -0.47 11.99 12.40
C GLN A 74 0.07 10.60 12.10
N TYR A 75 0.92 10.07 12.97
CA TYR A 75 1.65 8.83 12.75
C TYR A 75 1.26 7.84 13.83
N LEU A 76 0.69 6.72 13.42
CA LEU A 76 0.17 5.70 14.32
C LEU A 76 0.96 4.40 14.19
N ILE A 77 1.64 4.00 15.24
CA ILE A 77 2.16 2.64 15.40
C ILE A 77 1.07 1.83 16.10
N MET A 78 0.54 0.83 15.41
CA MET A 78 -0.36 -0.13 16.01
C MET A 78 0.43 -1.38 16.39
N ASP A 79 0.52 -1.64 17.69
CA ASP A 79 1.07 -2.86 18.25
C ASP A 79 -0.05 -3.91 18.38
N PRO A 80 -0.03 -4.97 17.57
CA PRO A 80 -1.02 -6.04 17.66
C PRO A 80 -0.69 -7.12 18.70
N GLY A 81 0.28 -6.88 19.58
CA GLY A 81 0.86 -7.83 20.54
C GLY A 81 2.29 -8.25 20.14
N TYR A 82 3.12 -7.29 19.78
CA TYR A 82 4.54 -7.56 19.46
C TYR A 82 5.28 -8.14 20.66
N ASN A 83 6.26 -9.00 20.40
CA ASN A 83 7.24 -9.30 21.42
C ASN A 83 8.08 -8.05 21.75
N PRO A 84 8.69 -7.95 22.97
CA PRO A 84 9.43 -6.77 23.39
C PRO A 84 10.55 -6.34 22.43
N ALA A 85 11.24 -7.29 21.80
CA ALA A 85 12.32 -7.00 20.84
C ALA A 85 11.81 -6.36 19.56
N ASN A 86 10.70 -6.87 18.98
CA ASN A 86 10.07 -6.29 17.79
C ASN A 86 9.52 -4.90 18.08
N ARG A 87 8.85 -4.71 19.22
CA ARG A 87 8.35 -3.41 19.65
C ARG A 87 9.49 -2.38 19.79
N ALA A 88 10.53 -2.72 20.55
CA ALA A 88 11.70 -1.85 20.71
C ALA A 88 12.34 -1.50 19.35
N LYS A 89 12.37 -2.45 18.40
CA LYS A 89 12.88 -2.22 17.05
C LYS A 89 12.03 -1.24 16.25
N VAL A 90 10.71 -1.34 16.32
CA VAL A 90 9.79 -0.40 15.65
C VAL A 90 9.94 1.00 16.20
N GLU A 91 9.94 1.14 17.54
CA GLU A 91 10.07 2.43 18.21
C GLU A 91 11.45 3.07 17.95
N SER A 92 12.53 2.29 18.04
CA SER A 92 13.89 2.79 17.75
C SER A 92 14.05 3.28 16.31
N ASN A 93 13.44 2.57 15.33
CA ASN A 93 13.43 3.01 13.94
C ASN A 93 12.63 4.30 13.74
N ALA A 94 11.47 4.43 14.39
CA ALA A 94 10.68 5.67 14.33
C ALA A 94 11.45 6.86 14.92
N GLN A 95 12.15 6.66 16.05
CA GLN A 95 13.01 7.66 16.66
C GLN A 95 14.20 8.03 15.76
N LEU A 96 14.90 7.03 15.21
CA LEU A 96 16.04 7.23 14.30
C LEU A 96 15.63 8.04 13.06
N LEU A 97 14.43 7.77 12.53
CA LEU A 97 13.87 8.49 11.39
C LEU A 97 13.20 9.82 11.75
N GLY A 98 13.19 10.21 13.04
CA GLY A 98 12.56 11.43 13.51
C GLY A 98 11.06 11.48 13.22
N ILE A 99 10.37 10.36 13.32
CA ILE A 99 8.92 10.26 13.10
C ILE A 99 8.22 10.44 14.46
N PRO A 100 7.40 11.48 14.66
CA PRO A 100 6.58 11.61 15.85
C PRO A 100 5.43 10.61 15.76
N TYR A 101 5.30 9.70 16.71
CA TYR A 101 4.28 8.67 16.65
C TYR A 101 3.44 8.61 17.91
N THR A 102 2.20 8.17 17.76
CA THR A 102 1.34 7.67 18.81
C THR A 102 1.36 6.14 18.78
N LEU A 103 1.59 5.51 19.91
CA LEU A 103 1.52 4.07 20.04
C LEU A 103 0.11 3.66 20.48
N TYR A 104 -0.47 2.67 19.80
CA TYR A 104 -1.73 2.04 20.17
C TYR A 104 -1.53 0.53 20.32
N GLU A 105 -1.78 0.03 21.50
CA GLU A 105 -1.70 -1.39 21.84
C GLU A 105 -3.05 -2.07 21.63
N SER A 106 -3.03 -3.29 21.12
CA SER A 106 -4.22 -4.13 20.95
C SER A 106 -3.90 -5.61 21.13
N ASP A 107 -4.88 -6.37 21.60
CA ASP A 107 -4.74 -7.79 21.89
C ASP A 107 -5.07 -8.67 20.68
N ILE A 108 -4.84 -8.15 19.46
CA ILE A 108 -5.22 -8.83 18.21
C ILE A 108 -4.53 -10.20 18.11
N PHE A 109 -3.27 -10.30 18.47
CA PHE A 109 -2.56 -11.59 18.41
C PHE A 109 -3.08 -12.61 19.41
N GLU A 110 -3.49 -12.19 20.61
CA GLU A 110 -4.11 -13.08 21.60
C GLU A 110 -5.45 -13.63 21.11
N VAL A 111 -6.28 -12.76 20.50
CA VAL A 111 -7.57 -13.16 19.92
C VAL A 111 -7.39 -14.14 18.76
N ILE A 112 -6.34 -13.97 17.95
CA ILE A 112 -6.10 -14.79 16.77
C ILE A 112 -5.50 -16.14 17.14
N ASP A 113 -4.67 -16.21 18.17
CA ASP A 113 -4.06 -17.45 18.64
C ASP A 113 -5.12 -18.50 19.07
N THR A 114 -6.34 -18.06 19.38
CA THR A 114 -7.47 -18.93 19.71
C THR A 114 -8.29 -19.41 18.50
N GLN A 115 -7.96 -18.96 17.28
CA GLN A 115 -8.74 -19.25 16.06
C GLN A 115 -8.08 -20.31 15.19
N GLU A 116 -8.83 -21.40 14.91
CA GLU A 116 -8.36 -22.50 14.05
C GLU A 116 -8.49 -22.23 12.53
N LYS A 117 -9.41 -21.32 12.12
CA LYS A 117 -9.72 -21.09 10.70
C LYS A 117 -9.31 -19.69 10.23
N ASN A 118 -8.47 -19.64 9.17
CA ASN A 118 -8.09 -18.41 8.48
C ASN A 118 -7.54 -17.28 9.38
N PRO A 119 -6.58 -17.54 10.30
CA PRO A 119 -6.10 -16.55 11.26
C PRO A 119 -5.54 -15.28 10.59
N CYS A 120 -4.86 -15.41 9.45
CA CYS A 120 -4.30 -14.27 8.73
C CYS A 120 -5.38 -13.33 8.15
N PHE A 121 -6.50 -13.88 7.66
CA PHE A 121 -7.62 -13.06 7.17
C PHE A 121 -8.28 -12.29 8.31
N LEU A 122 -8.52 -12.97 9.43
CA LEU A 122 -9.10 -12.34 10.63
C LEU A 122 -8.18 -11.25 11.18
N CYS A 123 -6.87 -11.53 11.29
CA CYS A 123 -5.86 -10.56 11.68
C CYS A 123 -5.90 -9.29 10.81
N ALA A 124 -5.86 -9.46 9.51
CA ALA A 124 -5.90 -8.33 8.58
C ALA A 124 -7.19 -7.52 8.71
N ARG A 125 -8.34 -8.19 8.94
CA ARG A 125 -9.64 -7.55 9.14
C ARG A 125 -9.70 -6.77 10.46
N MET A 126 -9.26 -7.37 11.55
CA MET A 126 -9.23 -6.73 12.88
C MET A 126 -8.29 -5.54 12.90
N ARG A 127 -7.05 -5.71 12.40
CA ARG A 127 -6.07 -4.63 12.30
C ARG A 127 -6.62 -3.44 11.51
N ARG A 128 -7.30 -3.71 10.39
CA ARG A 128 -7.92 -2.65 9.59
C ARG A 128 -9.03 -1.94 10.35
N GLY A 129 -9.89 -2.67 11.06
CA GLY A 129 -10.95 -2.08 11.91
C GLY A 129 -10.37 -1.17 12.99
N CYS A 130 -9.37 -1.64 13.74
CA CYS A 130 -8.67 -0.86 14.76
C CYS A 130 -8.01 0.41 14.18
N LEU A 131 -7.33 0.29 13.03
CA LEU A 131 -6.68 1.44 12.38
C LEU A 131 -7.69 2.52 11.99
N TYR A 132 -8.83 2.15 11.41
CA TYR A 132 -9.87 3.12 11.06
C TYR A 132 -10.51 3.76 12.29
N GLY A 133 -10.88 2.96 13.30
CA GLY A 133 -11.46 3.48 14.54
C GLY A 133 -10.53 4.47 15.21
N ARG A 134 -9.24 4.10 15.36
CA ARG A 134 -8.27 4.98 16.00
C ARG A 134 -7.99 6.24 15.19
N ALA A 135 -7.90 6.13 13.88
CA ALA A 135 -7.74 7.31 13.02
C ALA A 135 -8.92 8.27 13.13
N GLN A 136 -10.17 7.79 13.24
CA GLN A 136 -11.34 8.63 13.49
C GLN A 136 -11.28 9.33 14.86
N GLU A 137 -10.91 8.61 15.93
CA GLU A 137 -10.72 9.20 17.26
C GLU A 137 -9.66 10.31 17.25
N MET A 138 -8.62 10.16 16.42
CA MET A 138 -7.59 11.18 16.21
C MET A 138 -8.06 12.33 15.29
N GLY A 139 -9.32 12.34 14.85
CA GLY A 139 -9.89 13.35 13.96
C GLY A 139 -9.41 13.28 12.52
N CYS A 140 -8.81 12.17 12.11
CA CYS A 140 -8.35 11.97 10.73
C CYS A 140 -9.50 11.57 9.81
N ASN A 141 -9.44 12.02 8.54
CA ASN A 141 -10.36 11.61 7.48
C ASN A 141 -9.74 10.60 6.51
N LYS A 142 -8.43 10.34 6.64
CA LYS A 142 -7.72 9.38 5.79
C LYS A 142 -6.76 8.51 6.60
N ILE A 143 -6.62 7.24 6.16
CA ILE A 143 -5.52 6.38 6.57
C ILE A 143 -4.58 6.16 5.40
N ALA A 144 -3.27 6.30 5.60
CA ALA A 144 -2.24 6.05 4.60
C ALA A 144 -1.51 4.74 4.90
N LEU A 145 -1.49 3.83 3.92
CA LEU A 145 -0.84 2.52 4.01
C LEU A 145 0.33 2.42 3.04
N GLY A 146 1.39 1.72 3.45
CA GLY A 146 2.65 1.56 2.72
C GLY A 146 2.62 0.56 1.56
N HIS A 147 1.46 0.30 0.93
CA HIS A 147 1.41 -0.54 -0.27
C HIS A 147 2.05 0.18 -1.45
N HIS A 148 2.90 -0.54 -2.18
CA HIS A 148 3.71 -0.03 -3.27
C HIS A 148 3.35 -0.67 -4.61
N PHE A 149 4.04 -0.28 -5.69
CA PHE A 149 3.79 -0.75 -7.05
C PHE A 149 3.76 -2.28 -7.18
N ASP A 150 4.73 -2.96 -6.55
CA ASP A 150 4.86 -4.41 -6.66
C ASP A 150 3.70 -5.13 -5.95
N ASP A 151 3.17 -4.59 -4.84
CA ASP A 151 1.95 -5.11 -4.20
C ASP A 151 0.73 -5.05 -5.15
N VAL A 152 0.66 -4.01 -5.98
CA VAL A 152 -0.46 -3.83 -6.93
C VAL A 152 -0.43 -4.90 -8.01
N ILE A 153 0.74 -5.11 -8.65
CA ILE A 153 0.88 -6.11 -9.72
C ILE A 153 0.75 -7.53 -9.18
N GLU A 154 1.32 -7.83 -8.01
CA GLU A 154 1.16 -9.11 -7.34
C GLU A 154 -0.31 -9.40 -7.02
N THR A 155 -1.04 -8.42 -6.47
CA THR A 155 -2.46 -8.57 -6.14
C THR A 155 -3.30 -8.80 -7.39
N THR A 156 -2.97 -8.14 -8.51
CA THR A 156 -3.65 -8.32 -9.79
C THR A 156 -3.46 -9.76 -10.29
N LEU A 157 -2.23 -10.25 -10.34
CA LEU A 157 -1.95 -11.61 -10.77
C LEU A 157 -2.54 -12.67 -9.83
N LEU A 158 -2.47 -12.45 -8.52
CA LEU A 158 -3.13 -13.34 -7.55
C LEU A 158 -4.63 -13.43 -7.78
N GLY A 159 -5.28 -12.31 -8.07
CA GLY A 159 -6.71 -12.27 -8.41
C GLY A 159 -7.02 -13.08 -9.67
N MET A 160 -6.21 -12.94 -10.72
CA MET A 160 -6.36 -13.67 -11.98
C MET A 160 -6.07 -15.16 -11.84
N MET A 161 -4.93 -15.52 -11.26
CA MET A 161 -4.45 -16.91 -11.25
C MET A 161 -5.15 -17.80 -10.24
N TYR A 162 -5.51 -17.25 -9.08
CA TYR A 162 -6.06 -18.02 -7.96
C TYR A 162 -7.47 -17.61 -7.55
N GLY A 163 -7.92 -16.41 -7.94
CA GLY A 163 -9.26 -15.89 -7.62
C GLY A 163 -10.25 -15.96 -8.78
N GLY A 164 -9.79 -16.22 -10.01
CA GLY A 164 -10.62 -16.16 -11.21
C GLY A 164 -11.25 -14.77 -11.44
N GLN A 165 -10.56 -13.71 -11.00
CA GLN A 165 -11.07 -12.35 -11.05
C GLN A 165 -10.00 -11.37 -11.55
N LEU A 166 -10.34 -10.52 -12.48
CA LEU A 166 -9.53 -9.36 -12.83
C LEU A 166 -9.84 -8.24 -11.81
N GLN A 167 -9.08 -8.20 -10.73
CA GLN A 167 -9.27 -7.26 -9.65
C GLN A 167 -7.93 -6.62 -9.26
N GLY A 168 -7.87 -5.30 -9.37
CA GLY A 168 -6.69 -4.53 -8.95
C GLY A 168 -6.79 -4.01 -7.51
N MET A 169 -5.72 -3.38 -7.06
CA MET A 169 -5.65 -2.66 -5.80
C MET A 169 -5.74 -1.15 -6.10
N PRO A 170 -6.86 -0.46 -5.86
CA PRO A 170 -6.97 0.96 -6.19
C PRO A 170 -6.08 1.84 -5.30
N PRO A 171 -5.56 2.97 -5.82
CA PRO A 171 -4.69 3.88 -5.05
C PRO A 171 -5.42 4.56 -3.89
N LYS A 172 -6.75 4.69 -3.96
CA LYS A 172 -7.59 5.15 -2.84
C LYS A 172 -8.94 4.43 -2.83
N LEU A 173 -9.53 4.34 -1.64
CA LEU A 173 -10.77 3.62 -1.42
C LEU A 173 -11.55 4.25 -0.26
N LYS A 174 -12.83 4.54 -0.48
CA LYS A 174 -13.75 4.93 0.61
C LYS A 174 -13.99 3.75 1.55
N ALA A 175 -13.94 4.00 2.84
CA ALA A 175 -14.21 2.98 3.83
C ALA A 175 -15.72 2.71 3.90
N LYS A 176 -16.12 1.42 3.74
CA LYS A 176 -17.54 1.05 3.76
C LYS A 176 -18.17 1.17 5.16
N ASN A 177 -17.40 0.80 6.19
CA ASN A 177 -17.88 0.70 7.58
C ASN A 177 -17.47 1.93 8.43
N PHE A 178 -16.76 2.90 7.86
CA PHE A 178 -16.29 4.10 8.54
C PHE A 178 -16.64 5.32 7.68
N PRO A 179 -17.87 5.86 7.81
CA PRO A 179 -18.31 7.01 7.01
C PRO A 179 -17.33 8.19 7.11
N GLY A 180 -17.07 8.84 5.98
CA GLY A 180 -16.12 9.95 5.90
C GLY A 180 -14.65 9.58 5.83
N MET A 181 -14.30 8.30 6.03
CA MET A 181 -12.91 7.84 5.96
C MET A 181 -12.52 7.31 4.57
N GLU A 182 -11.29 7.61 4.15
CA GLU A 182 -10.67 7.06 2.95
C GLU A 182 -9.36 6.32 3.32
N LEU A 183 -9.06 5.24 2.60
CA LEU A 183 -7.75 4.61 2.58
C LEU A 183 -6.98 5.12 1.36
N ILE A 184 -5.73 5.54 1.57
CA ILE A 184 -4.83 5.97 0.49
C ILE A 184 -3.53 5.16 0.48
N ARG A 185 -2.93 5.03 -0.71
CA ARG A 185 -1.66 4.31 -0.94
C ARG A 185 -0.66 5.22 -1.67
N PRO A 186 0.02 6.11 -0.95
CA PRO A 186 0.90 7.08 -1.60
C PRO A 186 2.11 6.48 -2.32
N LEU A 187 2.56 5.27 -1.90
CA LEU A 187 3.65 4.54 -2.58
C LEU A 187 3.20 3.77 -3.83
N TYR A 188 1.99 3.99 -4.34
CA TYR A 188 1.34 3.22 -5.40
C TYR A 188 2.19 3.05 -6.67
N THR A 189 3.07 4.00 -6.99
CA THR A 189 3.96 3.98 -8.15
C THR A 189 5.45 3.87 -7.77
N VAL A 190 5.76 3.62 -6.51
CA VAL A 190 7.13 3.41 -6.00
C VAL A 190 7.44 1.91 -6.04
N ARG A 191 8.63 1.54 -6.55
CA ARG A 191 9.08 0.14 -6.67
C ARG A 191 9.65 -0.38 -5.36
N GLU A 192 9.42 -1.68 -5.08
CA GLU A 192 9.97 -2.34 -3.88
C GLU A 192 11.52 -2.33 -3.90
N GLU A 193 12.12 -2.51 -5.07
CA GLU A 193 13.58 -2.49 -5.22
C GLU A 193 14.20 -1.16 -4.81
N ASP A 194 13.55 -0.03 -5.13
CA ASP A 194 14.01 1.30 -4.75
C ASP A 194 13.87 1.55 -3.24
N ILE A 195 12.80 1.02 -2.62
CA ILE A 195 12.63 1.04 -1.16
C ILE A 195 13.75 0.23 -0.49
N CYS A 196 14.08 -0.94 -1.05
CA CYS A 196 15.20 -1.75 -0.57
C CYS A 196 16.55 -1.04 -0.74
N ALA A 197 16.80 -0.42 -1.87
CA ALA A 197 18.02 0.34 -2.12
C ALA A 197 18.19 1.50 -1.12
N TRP A 198 17.11 2.23 -0.81
CA TRP A 198 17.12 3.27 0.22
C TRP A 198 17.40 2.70 1.62
N ARG A 199 16.76 1.59 1.98
CA ARG A 199 17.01 0.88 3.24
C ARG A 199 18.48 0.50 3.39
N ASP A 200 19.04 -0.13 2.36
CA ASP A 200 20.39 -0.68 2.38
C ASP A 200 21.46 0.42 2.40
N LYS A 201 21.26 1.48 1.60
CA LYS A 201 22.13 2.66 1.60
C LYS A 201 22.24 3.33 2.98
N ASN A 202 21.14 3.34 3.73
CA ASN A 202 21.08 3.95 5.05
C ASN A 202 21.32 2.95 6.20
N ASN A 203 21.72 1.69 5.90
CA ASN A 203 21.93 0.63 6.89
C ASN A 203 20.75 0.42 7.84
N LEU A 204 19.51 0.63 7.34
CA LEU A 204 18.31 0.49 8.13
C LEU A 204 17.89 -0.97 8.25
N GLN A 205 17.47 -1.37 9.44
CA GLN A 205 16.98 -2.72 9.70
C GLN A 205 15.56 -2.64 10.25
N PHE A 206 14.62 -3.21 9.53
CA PHE A 206 13.21 -3.24 9.90
C PHE A 206 12.75 -4.63 10.31
N ILE A 207 11.63 -4.71 11.01
CA ILE A 207 11.00 -6.00 11.27
C ILE A 207 10.45 -6.58 9.96
N GLN A 208 10.65 -7.87 9.73
CA GLN A 208 10.15 -8.54 8.53
C GLN A 208 8.74 -9.09 8.74
N CYS A 209 8.54 -9.79 9.84
CA CYS A 209 7.23 -10.29 10.25
C CYS A 209 7.14 -10.32 11.76
N ALA A 210 6.05 -9.79 12.31
CA ALA A 210 5.89 -9.66 13.75
C ALA A 210 4.92 -10.68 14.36
N CYS A 211 4.32 -11.54 13.55
CA CYS A 211 3.30 -12.51 13.98
C CYS A 211 3.95 -13.86 14.30
N ARG A 212 3.71 -14.39 15.51
CA ARG A 212 4.16 -15.75 15.92
C ARG A 212 3.58 -16.83 15.00
N LEU A 213 2.35 -16.66 14.53
CA LEU A 213 1.69 -17.60 13.62
C LEU A 213 2.34 -17.64 12.22
N THR A 214 2.99 -16.55 11.79
CA THR A 214 3.71 -16.52 10.52
C THR A 214 4.99 -17.36 10.57
N GLU A 215 5.52 -17.62 11.74
CA GLU A 215 6.67 -18.55 11.87
C GLU A 215 6.26 -20.02 11.72
N GLN A 216 5.02 -20.38 12.02
CA GLN A 216 4.61 -21.79 12.05
C GLN A 216 3.51 -22.20 11.05
N ALA A 217 2.48 -21.40 10.79
CA ALA A 217 1.28 -21.86 10.09
C ALA A 217 0.97 -21.20 8.73
N SER A 218 1.40 -19.97 8.47
CA SER A 218 1.09 -19.29 7.20
C SER A 218 2.18 -19.44 6.15
N ARG A 219 3.26 -20.15 6.44
CA ARG A 219 4.34 -20.40 5.49
C ARG A 219 3.92 -21.28 4.31
N GLU A 220 2.86 -22.08 4.47
CA GLU A 220 2.64 -23.15 3.50
C GLU A 220 1.69 -22.82 2.33
N GLU A 221 0.67 -21.98 2.45
CA GLU A 221 -0.24 -21.78 1.31
C GLU A 221 -0.31 -20.34 0.75
N HIS A 222 -0.62 -19.34 1.56
CA HIS A 222 -0.74 -17.96 1.04
C HIS A 222 0.61 -17.26 0.83
N VAL A 223 1.60 -17.53 1.68
CA VAL A 223 2.98 -17.04 1.49
C VAL A 223 3.59 -17.73 0.27
N SER A 224 3.28 -19.00 0.06
CA SER A 224 3.68 -19.77 -1.12
C SER A 224 3.14 -19.15 -2.41
N LYS A 225 1.85 -18.85 -2.51
CA LYS A 225 1.21 -18.28 -3.71
C LYS A 225 1.74 -16.89 -4.06
N ARG A 226 1.94 -16.04 -3.05
CA ARG A 226 2.53 -14.72 -3.28
C ARG A 226 4.00 -14.80 -3.72
N LEU A 227 4.77 -15.69 -3.12
CA LEU A 227 6.15 -15.95 -3.52
C LEU A 227 6.24 -16.54 -4.94
N GLU A 228 5.30 -17.40 -5.30
CA GLU A 228 5.19 -17.96 -6.65
C GLU A 228 4.92 -16.85 -7.67
N VAL A 229 3.97 -15.95 -7.41
CA VAL A 229 3.71 -14.78 -8.26
C VAL A 229 4.94 -13.87 -8.37
N LYS A 230 5.63 -13.60 -7.27
CA LYS A 230 6.90 -12.83 -7.30
C LYS A 230 7.95 -13.48 -8.21
N ARG A 231 8.10 -14.80 -8.12
CA ARG A 231 9.03 -15.55 -8.97
C ARG A 231 8.62 -15.49 -10.44
N LEU A 232 7.32 -15.63 -10.72
CA LEU A 232 6.77 -15.51 -12.07
C LEU A 232 7.05 -14.12 -12.67
N ILE A 233 6.75 -13.05 -11.93
CA ILE A 233 7.03 -11.68 -12.37
C ILE A 233 8.52 -11.52 -12.70
N LYS A 234 9.38 -11.99 -11.81
CA LYS A 234 10.84 -11.91 -12.01
C LYS A 234 11.30 -12.68 -13.25
N ALA A 235 10.74 -13.86 -13.51
CA ALA A 235 11.05 -14.64 -14.70
C ALA A 235 10.58 -13.91 -15.98
N LEU A 236 9.35 -13.39 -15.98
CA LEU A 236 8.81 -12.62 -17.10
C LEU A 236 9.61 -11.32 -17.35
N HIS A 237 10.10 -10.68 -16.30
CA HIS A 237 10.93 -9.47 -16.42
C HIS A 237 12.25 -9.73 -17.14
N ALA A 238 12.85 -10.91 -16.94
CA ALA A 238 14.11 -11.28 -17.60
C ALA A 238 13.96 -11.30 -19.13
N ASP A 239 12.81 -11.71 -19.64
CA ASP A 239 12.50 -11.76 -21.07
C ASP A 239 11.90 -10.44 -21.59
N ASN A 240 11.14 -9.74 -20.76
CA ASN A 240 10.46 -8.49 -21.11
C ASN A 240 10.57 -7.48 -19.95
N PRO A 241 11.52 -6.53 -19.99
CA PRO A 241 11.71 -5.52 -18.94
C PRO A 241 10.50 -4.58 -18.71
N THR A 242 9.54 -4.54 -19.63
CA THR A 242 8.32 -3.71 -19.48
C THR A 242 7.12 -4.46 -18.90
N VAL A 243 7.25 -5.77 -18.64
CA VAL A 243 6.12 -6.62 -18.24
C VAL A 243 5.40 -6.13 -16.99
N GLU A 244 6.13 -5.64 -16.01
CA GLU A 244 5.58 -5.14 -14.75
C GLU A 244 4.71 -3.91 -14.99
N TRP A 245 5.17 -2.98 -15.84
CA TRP A 245 4.40 -1.81 -16.24
C TRP A 245 3.17 -2.18 -17.10
N ASN A 246 3.26 -3.24 -17.92
CA ASN A 246 2.14 -3.74 -18.69
C ASN A 246 1.07 -4.35 -17.76
N ILE A 247 1.47 -5.14 -16.77
CA ILE A 247 0.54 -5.68 -15.75
C ILE A 247 -0.10 -4.52 -14.97
N PHE A 248 0.69 -3.55 -14.54
CA PHE A 248 0.17 -2.37 -13.85
C PHE A 248 -0.78 -1.55 -14.73
N GLY A 249 -0.43 -1.36 -16.00
CA GLY A 249 -1.24 -0.64 -16.99
C GLY A 249 -2.57 -1.32 -17.28
N SER A 250 -2.62 -2.65 -17.29
CA SER A 250 -3.81 -3.42 -17.65
C SER A 250 -5.03 -3.09 -16.76
N ILE A 251 -4.82 -2.87 -15.47
CA ILE A 251 -5.89 -2.48 -14.55
C ILE A 251 -6.29 -1.00 -14.64
N HIS A 252 -5.53 -0.18 -15.35
CA HIS A 252 -5.84 1.22 -15.61
C HIS A 252 -6.46 1.45 -17.00
N ASN A 253 -6.45 0.41 -17.84
CA ASN A 253 -6.93 0.47 -19.22
C ASN A 253 -7.75 -0.77 -19.55
N VAL A 254 -8.81 -1.00 -18.78
CA VAL A 254 -9.74 -2.11 -19.00
C VAL A 254 -10.71 -1.75 -20.12
N GLN A 255 -10.78 -2.57 -21.17
CA GLN A 255 -11.71 -2.40 -22.28
C GLN A 255 -12.94 -3.27 -22.03
N LEU A 256 -14.00 -2.65 -21.54
CA LEU A 256 -15.22 -3.38 -21.15
C LEU A 256 -15.94 -4.01 -22.34
N ASP A 257 -15.83 -3.43 -23.53
CA ASP A 257 -16.47 -3.94 -24.75
C ASP A 257 -15.96 -5.33 -25.19
N THR A 258 -14.79 -5.73 -24.68
CA THR A 258 -14.19 -7.04 -24.96
C THR A 258 -14.35 -8.02 -23.81
N MET A 259 -15.00 -7.61 -22.71
CA MET A 259 -15.22 -8.47 -21.55
C MET A 259 -16.54 -9.25 -21.68
N VAL A 260 -16.50 -10.54 -21.38
CA VAL A 260 -17.68 -11.40 -21.37
C VAL A 260 -18.67 -11.02 -20.26
N GLY A 261 -18.16 -10.49 -19.15
CA GLY A 261 -18.97 -9.98 -18.06
C GLY A 261 -18.13 -9.28 -17.02
N TRP A 262 -18.76 -8.40 -16.25
CA TRP A 262 -18.11 -7.69 -15.15
C TRP A 262 -19.10 -7.37 -14.03
N LYS A 263 -18.56 -7.00 -12.87
CA LYS A 263 -19.35 -6.52 -11.72
C LYS A 263 -19.17 -5.03 -11.51
N TYR A 264 -20.26 -4.30 -11.49
CA TYR A 264 -20.26 -2.87 -11.19
C TYR A 264 -21.26 -2.52 -10.10
N LYS A 265 -20.79 -1.94 -8.99
CA LYS A 265 -21.63 -1.57 -7.82
C LYS A 265 -22.49 -2.74 -7.30
N GLY A 266 -21.93 -3.95 -7.32
CA GLY A 266 -22.63 -5.16 -6.85
C GLY A 266 -23.61 -5.79 -7.84
N LYS A 267 -23.80 -5.20 -9.03
CA LYS A 267 -24.58 -5.77 -10.12
C LYS A 267 -23.66 -6.51 -11.08
N GLU A 268 -24.10 -7.65 -11.57
CA GLU A 268 -23.47 -8.37 -12.67
C GLU A 268 -23.95 -7.77 -13.99
N VAL A 269 -23.03 -7.59 -14.92
CA VAL A 269 -23.28 -7.11 -16.28
C VAL A 269 -22.70 -8.15 -17.23
N SER A 270 -23.49 -8.57 -18.22
CA SER A 270 -23.09 -9.50 -19.27
C SER A 270 -22.87 -8.75 -20.57
N PHE A 271 -22.00 -9.27 -21.45
CA PHE A 271 -21.85 -8.74 -22.79
C PHE A 271 -23.15 -8.89 -23.63
N LEU A 272 -24.06 -9.79 -23.20
CA LEU A 272 -25.38 -9.95 -23.82
C LEU A 272 -26.36 -8.82 -23.46
N ASP A 273 -26.11 -8.09 -22.39
CA ASP A 273 -26.96 -6.98 -22.00
C ASP A 273 -26.86 -5.86 -23.06
N GLY A 274 -27.93 -5.65 -23.81
CA GLY A 274 -27.96 -4.72 -24.94
C GLY A 274 -27.40 -5.23 -26.28
N TYR A 275 -26.97 -6.51 -26.37
CA TYR A 275 -26.37 -7.07 -27.59
C TYR A 275 -27.30 -7.01 -28.81
N ASP A 276 -28.59 -7.26 -28.60
CA ASP A 276 -29.62 -7.25 -29.68
C ASP A 276 -30.22 -5.85 -29.91
N GLU A 277 -30.07 -4.91 -28.98
CA GLU A 277 -30.57 -3.53 -29.09
C GLU A 277 -29.75 -2.68 -30.07
N ALA A 278 -28.51 -3.06 -30.36
CA ALA A 278 -27.59 -2.36 -31.27
C ALA A 278 -28.00 -2.45 -32.76
N LYS A 279 -29.07 -3.20 -33.11
CA LYS A 279 -29.56 -3.31 -34.49
C LYS A 279 -30.42 -2.15 -34.98
N GLY A 280 -30.64 -1.11 -34.16
CA GLY A 280 -31.49 0.04 -34.47
C GLY A 280 -30.85 1.41 -34.56
N GLY A 281 -29.53 1.56 -34.37
CA GLY A 281 -28.85 2.86 -34.34
C GLY A 281 -27.57 2.85 -35.16
N GLU A 282 -27.43 3.83 -36.02
CA GLU A 282 -26.39 4.09 -37.01
C GLU A 282 -24.97 3.76 -36.58
N ASN A 283 -24.30 3.00 -37.45
CA ASN A 283 -22.84 2.81 -37.48
C ASN A 283 -22.10 4.16 -37.45
N HIS A 284 -21.64 4.59 -36.31
CA HIS A 284 -20.52 5.51 -36.24
C HIS A 284 -19.23 4.70 -36.21
N GLY A 285 -18.78 4.39 -37.41
CA GLY A 285 -17.48 3.79 -37.67
C GLY A 285 -16.37 4.69 -37.09
N ILE A 286 -15.59 4.12 -36.21
CA ILE A 286 -14.26 4.61 -35.86
C ILE A 286 -13.31 3.94 -36.85
N GLN A 287 -12.81 4.73 -37.81
CA GLN A 287 -11.59 4.44 -38.57
C GLN A 287 -10.36 4.69 -37.71
#